data_fbbc3593d00faddf97ef4bc1a406c1d6
#
_entry.id   fbbc3593d00faddf97ef4bc1a406c1d6
#
_cell.length_a   1.000
_cell.length_b   1.000
_cell.length_c   1.000
_cell.angle_alpha   90.00
_cell.angle_beta   90.00
_cell.angle_gamma   90.00
#
_symmetry.space_group_name_H-M   'P 1'
#
loop_
_entity.id
_entity.type
_entity.pdbx_description
1 polymer ?
#
loop_
_entity_poly.entity_id
_entity_poly.type
_entity_poly.pdbx_seq_one_letter_code
_entity_poly.pdbx_strand_id
1 'polypeptide(L)'
;MLKFSLENPIYFKLGSYVECNFGLFEVCDLQKPAFNTNTAGYDYELRLDAYYWKWKNKIFKYTPETAGQEASWNLTAPLDVQAGIVLRNLKALGYTYKGQDFVFSIDSTVENKSQLMSYDNINILDACFEMAKKWDCECWVTENIIHFGRCESGDAVIFEIGKNVQEMSQSESQSTYATRIYAFGSTKNIPSDYRPVDETVVVNGVVQRRLMLPEGTPYIDAY
;
A
#
# COMPACT_ATOMS: atom_id res chain seq x y z
N MET A 1 -3.26 1.58 19.03
CA MET A 1 -2.82 2.48 20.12
C MET A 1 -3.29 1.92 21.44
N LEU A 2 -2.38 1.77 22.42
CA LEU A 2 -2.68 1.22 23.74
C LEU A 2 -2.56 2.34 24.79
N LYS A 3 -3.62 2.60 25.56
CA LYS A 3 -3.65 3.61 26.62
C LYS A 3 -3.80 2.92 27.97
N PHE A 4 -2.96 3.28 28.94
CA PHE A 4 -2.99 2.74 30.29
C PHE A 4 -2.23 3.67 31.26
N SER A 5 -2.39 3.45 32.56
CA SER A 5 -1.69 4.20 33.60
C SER A 5 -0.95 3.24 34.53
N LEU A 6 0.23 3.67 35.00
CA LEU A 6 1.07 2.93 35.96
C LEU A 6 1.44 3.84 37.13
N GLU A 7 1.59 3.28 38.32
CA GLU A 7 2.02 4.02 39.51
C GLU A 7 3.47 4.51 39.39
N ASN A 8 4.34 3.71 38.75
CA ASN A 8 5.75 4.04 38.55
C ASN A 8 6.07 4.13 37.05
N PRO A 9 6.96 5.07 36.64
CA PRO A 9 7.31 5.22 35.24
C PRO A 9 8.15 4.04 34.75
N ILE A 10 7.71 3.43 33.65
CA ILE A 10 8.45 2.41 32.90
C ILE A 10 8.72 2.94 31.49
N TYR A 11 9.94 2.71 30.99
CA TYR A 11 10.30 3.07 29.63
C TYR A 11 10.34 1.84 28.75
N PHE A 12 9.45 1.82 27.77
CA PHE A 12 9.42 0.74 26.78
C PHE A 12 10.49 0.99 25.72
N LYS A 13 11.29 -0.03 25.44
CA LYS A 13 12.34 0.07 24.41
C LYS A 13 11.69 -0.05 23.02
N LEU A 14 12.23 0.67 22.04
CA LEU A 14 11.90 0.45 20.64
C LEU A 14 12.14 -1.00 20.27
N GLY A 15 11.19 -1.61 19.53
CA GLY A 15 11.23 -3.02 19.17
C GLY A 15 10.76 -3.97 20.26
N SER A 16 10.37 -3.48 21.45
CA SER A 16 9.59 -4.29 22.38
C SER A 16 8.27 -4.68 21.73
N TYR A 17 7.85 -5.91 21.89
CA TYR A 17 6.67 -6.42 21.20
C TYR A 17 5.58 -6.90 22.15
N VAL A 18 4.35 -6.85 21.64
CA VAL A 18 3.15 -7.41 22.28
C VAL A 18 2.53 -8.39 21.29
N GLU A 19 2.24 -9.59 21.77
CA GLU A 19 1.49 -10.58 21.00
C GLU A 19 0.05 -10.61 21.52
N CYS A 20 -0.91 -10.60 20.62
CA CYS A 20 -2.32 -10.69 20.93
C CYS A 20 -3.04 -11.51 19.83
N ASN A 21 -4.37 -11.70 19.99
CA ASN A 21 -5.17 -12.47 19.02
C ASN A 21 -5.15 -11.89 17.59
N PHE A 22 -4.73 -10.63 17.42
CA PHE A 22 -4.62 -9.95 16.12
C PHE A 22 -3.22 -10.02 15.53
N GLY A 23 -2.25 -10.64 16.22
CA GLY A 23 -0.88 -10.78 15.75
C GLY A 23 0.16 -10.16 16.68
N LEU A 24 1.36 -9.98 16.13
CA LEU A 24 2.53 -9.42 16.80
C LEU A 24 2.69 -7.94 16.45
N PHE A 25 2.79 -7.10 17.48
CA PHE A 25 2.95 -5.65 17.34
C PHE A 25 4.21 -5.18 18.05
N GLU A 26 4.91 -4.22 17.47
CA GLU A 26 6.14 -3.66 18.03
C GLU A 26 5.94 -2.20 18.44
N VAL A 27 6.63 -1.78 19.50
CA VAL A 27 6.71 -0.37 19.93
C VAL A 27 7.58 0.40 18.93
N CYS A 28 7.01 1.39 18.26
CA CYS A 28 7.64 2.13 17.17
C CYS A 28 8.15 3.50 17.59
N ASP A 29 7.57 4.09 18.63
CA ASP A 29 7.90 5.42 19.11
C ASP A 29 8.44 5.41 20.54
N LEU A 30 9.37 6.32 20.83
CA LEU A 30 9.85 6.55 22.19
C LEU A 30 8.73 7.18 23.01
N GLN A 31 8.33 6.51 24.07
CA GLN A 31 7.29 6.98 24.97
C GLN A 31 7.86 7.91 26.05
N LYS A 32 7.13 9.00 26.30
CA LYS A 32 7.36 9.88 27.44
C LYS A 32 6.14 9.80 28.33
N PRO A 33 6.20 9.03 29.44
CA PRO A 33 5.06 8.94 30.35
C PRO A 33 4.76 10.32 30.94
N ALA A 34 3.50 10.71 30.93
CA ALA A 34 3.03 11.96 31.52
C ALA A 34 2.51 11.71 32.93
N PHE A 35 3.06 12.43 33.92
CA PHE A 35 2.55 12.33 35.28
C PHE A 35 1.17 12.98 35.39
N ASN A 36 0.21 12.23 35.90
CA ASN A 36 -1.16 12.67 36.09
C ASN A 36 -1.42 12.86 37.59
N THR A 37 -1.62 14.13 37.99
CA THR A 37 -1.84 14.51 39.38
C THR A 37 -3.16 13.98 39.96
N ASN A 38 -4.17 13.73 39.10
CA ASN A 38 -5.47 13.23 39.57
C ASN A 38 -5.42 11.74 39.96
N THR A 39 -4.61 10.95 39.26
CA THR A 39 -4.44 9.53 39.52
C THR A 39 -3.19 9.20 40.33
N ALA A 40 -2.33 10.20 40.60
CA ALA A 40 -1.01 10.05 41.19
C ALA A 40 -0.14 8.99 40.48
N GLY A 41 -0.31 8.88 39.17
CA GLY A 41 0.35 7.88 38.32
C GLY A 41 0.86 8.47 37.01
N TYR A 42 1.37 7.60 36.15
CA TYR A 42 1.90 7.97 34.84
C TYR A 42 1.03 7.42 33.72
N ASP A 43 0.51 8.30 32.88
CA ASP A 43 -0.31 7.94 31.73
C ASP A 43 0.57 7.63 30.51
N TYR A 44 0.21 6.57 29.81
CA TYR A 44 0.87 6.06 28.61
C TYR A 44 -0.09 6.04 27.43
N GLU A 45 0.44 6.40 26.29
CA GLU A 45 -0.20 6.26 25.00
C GLU A 45 0.79 5.59 24.06
N LEU A 46 0.76 4.23 24.00
CA LEU A 46 1.68 3.47 23.17
C LEU A 46 1.12 3.30 21.76
N ARG A 47 1.87 3.78 20.78
CA ARG A 47 1.67 3.39 19.39
C ARG A 47 2.40 2.08 19.12
N LEU A 48 1.65 1.11 18.65
CA LEU A 48 2.14 -0.20 18.29
C LEU A 48 1.82 -0.43 16.81
N ASP A 49 2.84 -0.73 16.02
CA ASP A 49 2.67 -1.09 14.61
C ASP A 49 2.88 -2.59 14.43
N ALA A 50 2.25 -3.19 13.41
CA ALA A 50 2.49 -4.59 13.09
C ALA A 50 3.98 -4.82 12.82
N TYR A 51 4.53 -5.95 13.28
CA TYR A 51 5.98 -6.25 13.28
C TYR A 51 6.67 -6.08 11.92
N TYR A 52 5.94 -6.20 10.81
CA TYR A 52 6.47 -6.05 9.46
C TYR A 52 6.49 -4.58 8.97
N TRP A 53 5.86 -3.63 9.70
CA TRP A 53 5.90 -2.21 9.32
C TRP A 53 7.32 -1.63 9.29
N LYS A 54 8.26 -2.20 10.04
CA LYS A 54 9.69 -1.81 9.98
C LYS A 54 10.31 -1.96 8.59
N TRP A 55 9.71 -2.78 7.70
CA TRP A 55 10.17 -2.89 6.30
C TRP A 55 10.00 -1.59 5.53
N LYS A 56 9.10 -0.71 5.98
CA LYS A 56 8.90 0.64 5.41
C LYS A 56 10.12 1.55 5.57
N ASN A 57 11.00 1.25 6.50
CA ASN A 57 12.23 1.98 6.75
C ASN A 57 13.44 1.39 6.00
N LYS A 58 13.24 0.44 5.11
CA LYS A 58 14.31 -0.27 4.39
C LYS A 58 14.08 -0.22 2.89
N ILE A 59 15.10 0.25 2.17
CA ILE A 59 15.10 0.34 0.71
C ILE A 59 15.06 -1.07 0.09
N PHE A 60 14.22 -1.24 -0.92
CA PHE A 60 14.12 -2.45 -1.72
C PHE A 60 15.20 -2.46 -2.80
N LYS A 61 16.09 -3.45 -2.76
CA LYS A 61 17.27 -3.55 -3.61
C LYS A 61 17.22 -4.79 -4.48
N TYR A 62 17.74 -4.69 -5.70
CA TYR A 62 17.78 -5.83 -6.62
C TYR A 62 18.69 -6.95 -6.10
N THR A 63 19.91 -6.58 -5.67
CA THR A 63 20.92 -7.50 -5.13
C THR A 63 21.36 -7.05 -3.75
N PRO A 64 20.56 -7.30 -2.68
CA PRO A 64 20.84 -6.78 -1.35
C PRO A 64 22.11 -7.34 -0.72
N GLU A 65 22.61 -8.47 -1.23
CA GLU A 65 23.80 -9.19 -0.73
C GLU A 65 25.12 -8.59 -1.24
N THR A 66 25.08 -7.76 -2.28
CA THR A 66 26.28 -7.23 -2.93
C THR A 66 26.55 -5.77 -2.59
N ALA A 67 27.79 -5.34 -2.65
CA ALA A 67 28.18 -3.95 -2.38
C ALA A 67 27.64 -2.96 -3.42
N GLY A 68 27.50 -3.36 -4.69
CA GLY A 68 26.96 -2.56 -5.79
C GLY A 68 25.43 -2.62 -5.89
N GLN A 69 24.75 -2.50 -4.77
CA GLN A 69 23.29 -2.67 -4.69
C GLN A 69 22.55 -1.56 -5.42
N GLU A 70 21.62 -1.95 -6.30
CA GLU A 70 20.77 -1.01 -7.01
C GLU A 70 19.45 -0.80 -6.25
N ALA A 71 19.15 0.48 -5.98
CA ALA A 71 17.88 0.92 -5.39
C ALA A 71 16.87 1.38 -6.45
N SER A 72 17.35 1.66 -7.67
CA SER A 72 16.54 2.03 -8.84
C SER A 72 16.82 1.05 -9.96
N TRP A 73 15.80 0.26 -10.34
CA TRP A 73 15.94 -0.82 -11.29
C TRP A 73 14.60 -1.25 -11.89
N ASN A 74 14.66 -1.96 -13.01
CA ASN A 74 13.49 -2.48 -13.71
C ASN A 74 13.64 -3.99 -13.91
N LEU A 75 12.55 -4.71 -13.79
CA LEU A 75 12.53 -6.15 -14.05
C LEU A 75 11.20 -6.57 -14.68
N THR A 76 11.28 -7.30 -15.78
CA THR A 76 10.13 -8.02 -16.35
C THR A 76 10.20 -9.47 -15.89
N ALA A 77 9.35 -9.86 -14.96
CA ALA A 77 9.31 -11.19 -14.41
C ALA A 77 7.91 -11.51 -13.83
N PRO A 78 7.57 -12.78 -13.60
CA PRO A 78 6.37 -13.15 -12.90
C PRO A 78 6.45 -12.80 -11.40
N LEU A 79 5.30 -12.80 -10.73
CA LEU A 79 5.15 -12.36 -9.33
C LEU A 79 6.03 -13.15 -8.36
N ASP A 80 6.14 -14.46 -8.52
CA ASP A 80 6.97 -15.32 -7.67
C ASP A 80 8.47 -14.93 -7.71
N VAL A 81 8.98 -14.54 -8.88
CA VAL A 81 10.34 -14.03 -9.02
C VAL A 81 10.49 -12.68 -8.33
N GLN A 82 9.52 -11.77 -8.51
CA GLN A 82 9.52 -10.47 -7.84
C GLN A 82 9.45 -10.61 -6.31
N ALA A 83 8.55 -11.46 -5.80
CA ALA A 83 8.42 -11.76 -4.38
C ALA A 83 9.69 -12.44 -3.82
N GLY A 84 10.36 -13.27 -4.61
CA GLY A 84 11.65 -13.86 -4.25
C GLY A 84 12.73 -12.82 -3.98
N ILE A 85 12.71 -11.67 -4.65
CA ILE A 85 13.63 -10.55 -4.37
C ILE A 85 13.29 -9.91 -3.02
N VAL A 86 12.00 -9.80 -2.66
CA VAL A 86 11.59 -9.34 -1.32
C VAL A 86 12.18 -10.23 -0.24
N LEU A 87 12.06 -11.56 -0.38
CA LEU A 87 12.60 -12.51 0.60
C LEU A 87 14.13 -12.38 0.75
N ARG A 88 14.85 -12.17 -0.35
CA ARG A 88 16.30 -11.93 -0.30
C ARG A 88 16.63 -10.65 0.48
N ASN A 89 15.87 -9.58 0.29
CA ASN A 89 16.05 -8.34 1.05
C ASN A 89 15.78 -8.56 2.55
N LEU A 90 14.70 -9.25 2.92
CA LEU A 90 14.38 -9.54 4.31
C LEU A 90 15.47 -10.42 4.96
N LYS A 91 15.94 -11.43 4.25
CA LYS A 91 17.01 -12.31 4.71
C LYS A 91 18.35 -11.57 4.89
N ALA A 92 18.74 -10.73 3.94
CA ALA A 92 19.96 -9.92 4.02
C ALA A 92 19.93 -8.94 5.20
N LEU A 93 18.73 -8.49 5.61
CA LEU A 93 18.50 -7.64 6.78
C LEU A 93 18.40 -8.44 8.09
N GLY A 94 18.41 -9.77 8.05
CA GLY A 94 18.24 -10.62 9.22
C GLY A 94 16.83 -10.58 9.81
N TYR A 95 15.83 -10.20 9.00
CA TYR A 95 14.44 -10.14 9.47
C TYR A 95 13.80 -11.53 9.45
N THR A 96 13.30 -11.92 10.60
CA THR A 96 12.61 -13.19 10.83
C THR A 96 11.34 -12.95 11.66
N TYR A 97 10.41 -13.89 11.60
CA TYR A 97 9.28 -13.97 12.51
C TYR A 97 9.51 -15.12 13.50
N LYS A 98 9.74 -14.82 14.77
CA LYS A 98 10.04 -15.81 15.81
C LYS A 98 11.16 -16.80 15.41
N GLY A 99 12.19 -16.29 14.71
CA GLY A 99 13.34 -17.08 14.25
C GLY A 99 13.11 -17.84 12.92
N GLN A 100 11.95 -17.73 12.30
CA GLN A 100 11.64 -18.31 11.00
C GLN A 100 11.85 -17.29 9.89
N ASP A 101 12.50 -17.69 8.80
CA ASP A 101 12.63 -16.88 7.59
C ASP A 101 11.25 -16.62 6.99
N PHE A 102 11.10 -15.47 6.36
CA PHE A 102 9.89 -15.15 5.61
C PHE A 102 9.77 -15.99 4.36
N VAL A 103 8.55 -16.33 4.01
CA VAL A 103 8.16 -17.01 2.77
C VAL A 103 7.02 -16.24 2.11
N PHE A 104 6.68 -16.55 0.87
CA PHE A 104 5.49 -15.99 0.23
C PHE A 104 4.51 -17.08 -0.18
N SER A 105 3.26 -16.70 -0.30
CA SER A 105 2.17 -17.52 -0.83
C SER A 105 1.42 -16.71 -1.89
N ILE A 106 1.24 -17.28 -3.07
CA ILE A 106 0.44 -16.68 -4.15
C ILE A 106 -0.81 -17.53 -4.31
N ASP A 107 -1.97 -16.89 -4.19
CA ASP A 107 -3.25 -17.56 -4.39
C ASP A 107 -3.41 -18.02 -5.85
N SER A 108 -4.08 -19.15 -6.04
CA SER A 108 -4.32 -19.73 -7.38
C SER A 108 -5.17 -18.84 -8.30
N THR A 109 -5.90 -17.88 -7.74
CA THR A 109 -6.68 -16.89 -8.51
C THR A 109 -5.81 -15.79 -9.12
N VAL A 110 -4.56 -15.62 -8.64
CA VAL A 110 -3.63 -14.62 -9.15
C VAL A 110 -2.86 -15.19 -10.34
N GLU A 111 -3.03 -14.59 -11.50
CA GLU A 111 -2.31 -14.98 -12.70
C GLU A 111 -0.82 -14.60 -12.58
N ASN A 112 0.06 -15.60 -12.41
CA ASN A 112 1.51 -15.41 -12.25
C ASN A 112 2.20 -15.14 -13.59
N LYS A 113 1.72 -14.12 -14.34
CA LYS A 113 2.31 -13.71 -15.62
C LYS A 113 3.46 -12.74 -15.43
N SER A 114 4.41 -12.74 -16.39
CA SER A 114 5.50 -11.76 -16.40
C SER A 114 4.98 -10.36 -16.65
N GLN A 115 5.34 -9.42 -15.77
CA GLN A 115 5.01 -8.01 -15.88
C GLN A 115 6.25 -7.15 -15.62
N LEU A 116 6.32 -6.01 -16.29
CA LEU A 116 7.37 -5.03 -16.04
C LEU A 116 7.06 -4.26 -14.75
N MET A 117 7.98 -4.31 -13.82
CA MET A 117 8.02 -3.48 -12.61
C MET A 117 9.21 -2.52 -12.69
N SER A 118 8.99 -1.30 -12.23
CA SER A 118 10.01 -0.27 -12.10
C SER A 118 10.05 0.18 -10.64
N TYR A 119 11.19 0.05 -10.03
CA TYR A 119 11.41 0.42 -8.64
C TYR A 119 12.41 1.57 -8.59
N ASP A 120 12.07 2.63 -7.88
CA ASP A 120 12.94 3.79 -7.69
C ASP A 120 12.94 4.21 -6.23
N ASN A 121 13.99 3.81 -5.52
CA ASN A 121 14.18 4.10 -4.09
C ASN A 121 12.97 3.73 -3.20
N ILE A 122 12.17 2.76 -3.63
CA ILE A 122 11.00 2.30 -2.91
C ILE A 122 11.42 1.46 -1.70
N ASN A 123 10.65 1.50 -0.63
CA ASN A 123 10.86 0.60 0.51
C ASN A 123 10.26 -0.79 0.27
N ILE A 124 10.69 -1.76 1.07
CA ILE A 124 10.29 -3.17 0.89
C ILE A 124 8.78 -3.37 1.01
N LEU A 125 8.13 -2.70 1.97
CA LEU A 125 6.69 -2.87 2.20
C LEU A 125 5.88 -2.29 1.05
N ASP A 126 6.21 -1.08 0.61
CA ASP A 126 5.51 -0.44 -0.50
C ASP A 126 5.77 -1.18 -1.82
N ALA A 127 6.96 -1.81 -1.99
CA ALA A 127 7.22 -2.69 -3.13
C ALA A 127 6.26 -3.89 -3.17
N CYS A 128 5.95 -4.50 -2.02
CA CYS A 128 4.94 -5.56 -1.94
C CYS A 128 3.55 -5.08 -2.37
N PHE A 129 3.15 -3.88 -1.95
CA PHE A 129 1.85 -3.30 -2.33
C PHE A 129 1.81 -2.92 -3.81
N GLU A 130 2.89 -2.39 -4.37
CA GLU A 130 2.96 -2.11 -5.82
C GLU A 130 2.92 -3.40 -6.65
N MET A 131 3.55 -4.49 -6.18
CA MET A 131 3.40 -5.81 -6.79
C MET A 131 1.93 -6.25 -6.77
N ALA A 132 1.27 -6.21 -5.60
CA ALA A 132 -0.13 -6.59 -5.48
C ALA A 132 -1.04 -5.80 -6.43
N LYS A 133 -0.88 -4.48 -6.46
CA LYS A 133 -1.59 -3.60 -7.40
C LYS A 133 -1.35 -3.98 -8.86
N LYS A 134 -0.11 -4.34 -9.23
CA LYS A 134 0.26 -4.70 -10.60
C LYS A 134 -0.37 -6.01 -11.06
N TRP A 135 -0.50 -6.98 -10.16
CA TRP A 135 -1.13 -8.27 -10.43
C TRP A 135 -2.62 -8.32 -10.07
N ASP A 136 -3.25 -7.16 -9.78
CA ASP A 136 -4.66 -7.03 -9.43
C ASP A 136 -5.08 -7.95 -8.28
N CYS A 137 -4.27 -7.91 -7.20
CA CYS A 137 -4.51 -8.66 -5.99
C CYS A 137 -4.23 -7.83 -4.75
N GLU A 138 -4.47 -8.38 -3.58
CA GLU A 138 -4.14 -7.81 -2.29
C GLU A 138 -2.83 -8.41 -1.76
N CYS A 139 -2.14 -7.66 -0.90
CA CYS A 139 -0.98 -8.15 -0.17
C CYS A 139 -1.18 -7.95 1.33
N TRP A 140 -0.97 -9.02 2.08
CA TRP A 140 -0.99 -8.98 3.55
C TRP A 140 0.05 -9.93 4.13
N VAL A 141 0.37 -9.76 5.41
CA VAL A 141 1.37 -10.57 6.09
C VAL A 141 0.76 -11.23 7.31
N THR A 142 0.85 -12.55 7.39
CA THR A 142 0.49 -13.31 8.59
C THR A 142 1.68 -14.16 9.01
N GLU A 143 2.11 -14.04 10.27
CA GLU A 143 3.28 -14.74 10.78
C GLU A 143 4.51 -14.51 9.88
N ASN A 144 5.12 -15.56 9.35
CA ASN A 144 6.25 -15.44 8.43
C ASN A 144 5.85 -15.50 6.94
N ILE A 145 4.55 -15.40 6.60
CA ILE A 145 4.06 -15.56 5.24
C ILE A 145 3.60 -14.21 4.68
N ILE A 146 4.13 -13.85 3.52
CA ILE A 146 3.66 -12.73 2.69
C ILE A 146 2.68 -13.30 1.68
N HIS A 147 1.42 -12.91 1.77
CA HIS A 147 0.36 -13.41 0.90
C HIS A 147 0.11 -12.44 -0.25
N PHE A 148 -0.11 -12.99 -1.43
CA PHE A 148 -0.63 -12.30 -2.59
C PHE A 148 -1.89 -13.03 -3.06
N GLY A 149 -3.04 -12.37 -3.04
CA GLY A 149 -4.31 -13.01 -3.34
C GLY A 149 -5.50 -12.13 -3.00
N ARG A 150 -6.60 -12.77 -2.65
CA ARG A 150 -7.76 -12.10 -2.08
C ARG A 150 -7.87 -12.42 -0.60
N CYS A 151 -7.90 -11.38 0.23
CA CYS A 151 -7.95 -11.51 1.69
C CYS A 151 -9.35 -11.91 2.20
N GLU A 152 -10.33 -11.99 1.33
CA GLU A 152 -11.69 -12.38 1.68
C GLU A 152 -11.72 -13.85 2.11
N SER A 153 -12.15 -14.09 3.35
CA SER A 153 -12.31 -15.44 3.89
C SER A 153 -13.55 -15.52 4.78
N GLY A 154 -14.30 -16.63 4.64
CA GLY A 154 -15.49 -16.91 5.42
C GLY A 154 -16.79 -16.34 4.84
N ASP A 155 -17.85 -16.49 5.61
CA ASP A 155 -19.18 -16.00 5.24
C ASP A 155 -19.30 -14.50 5.45
N ALA A 156 -20.17 -13.86 4.65
CA ALA A 156 -20.43 -12.43 4.77
C ALA A 156 -20.97 -12.09 6.18
N VAL A 157 -20.32 -11.16 6.86
CA VAL A 157 -20.79 -10.64 8.16
C VAL A 157 -21.70 -9.45 7.91
N ILE A 158 -22.95 -9.57 8.36
CA ILE A 158 -23.92 -8.46 8.29
C ILE A 158 -23.70 -7.55 9.49
N PHE A 159 -23.39 -6.27 9.22
CA PHE A 159 -23.29 -5.26 10.26
C PHE A 159 -24.64 -4.59 10.51
N GLU A 160 -25.18 -4.72 11.73
CA GLU A 160 -26.43 -4.08 12.15
C GLU A 160 -26.18 -3.16 13.34
N ILE A 161 -26.60 -1.88 13.21
CA ILE A 161 -26.54 -0.91 14.31
C ILE A 161 -27.43 -1.39 15.45
N GLY A 162 -26.89 -1.42 16.66
CA GLY A 162 -27.60 -1.88 17.87
C GLY A 162 -27.52 -3.39 18.13
N LYS A 163 -26.94 -4.18 17.19
CA LYS A 163 -26.64 -5.60 17.42
C LYS A 163 -25.14 -5.86 17.56
N ASN A 164 -24.40 -5.63 16.48
CA ASN A 164 -22.96 -5.88 16.43
C ASN A 164 -22.12 -4.64 16.04
N VAL A 165 -22.79 -3.52 15.79
CA VAL A 165 -22.16 -2.22 15.56
C VAL A 165 -22.61 -1.26 16.67
N GLN A 166 -21.66 -0.80 17.49
CA GLN A 166 -21.94 0.17 18.56
C GLN A 166 -22.05 1.58 18.03
N GLU A 167 -21.16 1.95 17.14
CA GLU A 167 -21.10 3.29 16.56
C GLU A 167 -20.62 3.20 15.11
N MET A 168 -21.23 3.99 14.25
CA MET A 168 -20.81 4.16 12.85
C MET A 168 -20.74 5.65 12.56
N SER A 169 -19.56 6.15 12.21
CA SER A 169 -19.36 7.51 11.76
C SER A 169 -19.05 7.53 10.26
N GLN A 170 -19.66 8.44 9.56
CA GLN A 170 -19.33 8.74 8.16
C GLN A 170 -18.57 10.06 8.13
N SER A 171 -17.36 10.06 7.64
CA SER A 171 -16.63 11.27 7.31
C SER A 171 -16.76 11.55 5.81
N GLU A 172 -17.05 12.78 5.45
CA GLU A 172 -16.94 13.21 4.06
C GLU A 172 -15.47 13.15 3.65
N SER A 173 -15.20 12.42 2.57
CA SER A 173 -13.87 12.45 1.96
C SER A 173 -13.65 13.87 1.40
N GLN A 174 -12.56 14.50 1.79
CA GLN A 174 -12.09 15.76 1.17
C GLN A 174 -11.46 15.51 -0.21
N SER A 175 -11.79 14.39 -0.86
CA SER A 175 -11.38 14.16 -2.24
C SER A 175 -12.01 15.24 -3.11
N THR A 176 -11.18 15.89 -3.88
CA THR A 176 -11.61 16.95 -4.82
C THR A 176 -12.51 16.32 -5.87
N TYR A 177 -13.80 16.58 -5.80
CA TYR A 177 -14.72 16.23 -6.88
C TYR A 177 -14.48 17.18 -8.04
N ALA A 178 -14.03 16.64 -9.15
CA ALA A 178 -14.02 17.40 -10.39
C ALA A 178 -15.42 17.29 -11.03
N THR A 179 -16.18 18.39 -10.95
CA THR A 179 -17.46 18.49 -11.66
C THR A 179 -17.26 18.79 -13.15
N ARG A 180 -16.05 19.19 -13.53
CA ARG A 180 -15.68 19.49 -14.91
C ARG A 180 -14.25 19.04 -15.19
N ILE A 181 -14.06 18.28 -16.24
CA ILE A 181 -12.77 17.73 -16.64
C ILE A 181 -12.37 18.34 -18.00
N TYR A 182 -11.18 18.95 -18.03
CA TYR A 182 -10.54 19.42 -19.26
C TYR A 182 -9.47 18.39 -19.64
N ALA A 183 -9.57 17.85 -20.85
CA ALA A 183 -8.54 16.97 -21.40
C ALA A 183 -7.52 17.78 -22.18
N PHE A 184 -6.29 17.83 -21.69
CA PHE A 184 -5.17 18.46 -22.39
C PHE A 184 -4.25 17.37 -22.94
N GLY A 185 -4.01 17.39 -24.25
CA GLY A 185 -2.98 16.57 -24.86
C GLY A 185 -1.58 17.14 -24.63
N SER A 186 -0.55 16.28 -24.73
CA SER A 186 0.83 16.76 -24.80
C SER A 186 1.04 17.52 -26.10
N THR A 187 1.71 18.68 -26.03
CA THR A 187 2.15 19.42 -27.20
C THR A 187 3.39 18.81 -27.87
N LYS A 188 3.95 17.76 -27.27
CA LYS A 188 5.13 17.07 -27.79
C LYS A 188 4.75 16.28 -29.03
N ASN A 189 5.38 16.60 -30.14
CA ASN A 189 5.16 16.03 -31.49
C ASN A 189 3.81 16.43 -32.16
N ILE A 190 3.13 17.45 -31.66
CA ILE A 190 1.97 18.03 -32.32
C ILE A 190 2.42 19.30 -33.02
N PRO A 191 2.22 19.45 -34.36
CA PRO A 191 2.48 20.70 -35.05
C PRO A 191 1.70 21.87 -34.46
N SER A 192 2.27 23.07 -34.47
CA SER A 192 1.64 24.26 -33.88
C SER A 192 0.35 24.70 -34.59
N ASP A 193 0.15 24.24 -35.80
CA ASP A 193 -1.03 24.49 -36.65
C ASP A 193 -2.06 23.37 -36.63
N TYR A 194 -1.82 22.35 -35.82
CA TYR A 194 -2.71 21.20 -35.69
C TYR A 194 -4.06 21.61 -35.08
N ARG A 195 -5.14 21.33 -35.81
CA ARG A 195 -6.51 21.59 -35.40
C ARG A 195 -7.30 20.29 -35.25
N PRO A 196 -7.31 19.67 -34.08
CA PRO A 196 -7.94 18.39 -33.89
C PRO A 196 -9.48 18.37 -34.04
N VAL A 197 -10.13 19.56 -34.01
CA VAL A 197 -11.58 19.69 -34.13
C VAL A 197 -12.12 19.30 -35.52
N ASP A 198 -11.31 19.41 -36.53
CA ASP A 198 -11.71 19.15 -37.91
C ASP A 198 -11.30 17.75 -38.41
N GLU A 199 -10.59 16.99 -37.61
CA GLU A 199 -10.17 15.64 -37.96
C GLU A 199 -11.23 14.60 -37.65
N THR A 200 -11.57 13.84 -38.67
CA THR A 200 -12.38 12.64 -38.55
C THR A 200 -11.51 11.41 -38.74
N VAL A 201 -11.76 10.37 -37.94
CA VAL A 201 -11.13 9.06 -38.07
C VAL A 201 -12.20 8.01 -38.36
N VAL A 202 -11.88 7.02 -39.17
CA VAL A 202 -12.77 5.88 -39.42
C VAL A 202 -12.33 4.75 -38.51
N VAL A 203 -13.20 4.39 -37.56
CA VAL A 203 -12.98 3.26 -36.66
C VAL A 203 -14.08 2.23 -36.95
N ASN A 204 -13.68 1.05 -37.36
CA ASN A 204 -14.61 -0.05 -37.71
C ASN A 204 -15.68 0.36 -38.76
N GLY A 205 -15.30 1.17 -39.75
CA GLY A 205 -16.20 1.63 -40.82
C GLY A 205 -17.10 2.81 -40.43
N VAL A 206 -17.00 3.31 -39.20
CA VAL A 206 -17.78 4.46 -38.71
C VAL A 206 -16.86 5.69 -38.66
N VAL A 207 -17.31 6.77 -39.27
CA VAL A 207 -16.61 8.06 -39.18
C VAL A 207 -16.83 8.65 -37.80
N GLN A 208 -15.75 8.86 -37.05
CA GLN A 208 -15.77 9.45 -35.70
C GLN A 208 -14.91 10.72 -35.69
N ARG A 209 -15.34 11.71 -34.93
CA ARG A 209 -14.47 12.85 -34.61
C ARG A 209 -13.38 12.43 -33.64
N ARG A 210 -12.17 12.90 -33.82
CA ARG A 210 -10.99 12.51 -33.04
C ARG A 210 -11.09 12.87 -31.56
N LEU A 211 -11.79 13.96 -31.24
CA LEU A 211 -12.18 14.30 -29.89
C LEU A 211 -13.69 14.08 -29.78
N MET A 212 -14.12 13.09 -29.07
CA MET A 212 -15.55 12.80 -28.83
C MET A 212 -16.18 13.82 -27.87
N LEU A 213 -15.67 15.06 -27.85
CA LEU A 213 -16.23 16.16 -27.08
C LEU A 213 -17.30 16.85 -27.93
N PRO A 214 -18.38 17.34 -27.32
CA PRO A 214 -19.37 18.16 -27.97
C PRO A 214 -18.72 19.37 -28.64
N GLU A 215 -19.21 19.73 -29.84
CA GLU A 215 -18.69 20.87 -30.59
C GLU A 215 -18.76 22.16 -29.75
N GLY A 216 -17.63 22.87 -29.66
CA GLY A 216 -17.53 24.12 -28.89
C GLY A 216 -17.33 23.96 -27.38
N THR A 217 -17.28 22.74 -26.85
CA THR A 217 -17.04 22.52 -25.42
C THR A 217 -15.71 21.77 -25.21
N PRO A 218 -14.66 22.41 -24.65
CA PRO A 218 -13.37 21.79 -24.40
C PRO A 218 -13.33 20.94 -23.11
N TYR A 219 -14.48 20.60 -22.57
CA TYR A 219 -14.59 19.90 -21.27
C TYR A 219 -15.75 18.89 -21.27
N ILE A 220 -15.69 17.99 -20.30
CA ILE A 220 -16.77 17.04 -19.96
C ILE A 220 -17.26 17.40 -18.56
N ASP A 221 -18.56 17.60 -18.41
CA ASP A 221 -19.20 17.73 -17.09
C ASP A 221 -19.51 16.34 -16.54
N ALA A 222 -19.11 16.10 -15.30
CA ALA A 222 -19.49 14.91 -14.55
C ALA A 222 -20.84 15.21 -13.84
N TYR A 223 -21.87 14.42 -14.12
CA TYR A 223 -23.17 14.45 -13.48
C TYR A 223 -23.24 13.45 -12.35
#